data_fe0258d671d7cbd45395badb36163826
#
_entry.id   fe0258d671d7cbd45395badb36163826
#
_cell.length_a   1.000
_cell.length_b   1.000
_cell.length_c   1.000
_cell.angle_alpha   90.00
_cell.angle_beta   90.00
_cell.angle_gamma   90.00
#
_symmetry.space_group_name_H-M   'P 1'
#
loop_
_entity.id
_entity.type
_entity.pdbx_description
1 polymer ?
#
loop_
_entity_poly.entity_id
_entity_poly.type
_entity_poly.pdbx_seq_one_letter_code
_entity_poly.pdbx_strand_id
1 'polypeptide(L)'
;LQPSLSINAATETFEFFDSSGNLITDPSKYELPDPSTSNEETITVKVKNSSTLGSGCSRQTTFVIRLGACDIPTTFPVIDEVLCETSTDPLGGGQDGYETFDKSIFSSIEADLITAEPLFGIFGTDISFYRSDADATAGVATTVIDKTADYTTSAGNGFTFNATENRWEQELWVRVENTTFATPCFDIKQVATLYINKLPELLTATVDVNQCDVGIFNLTDQEDNLSSNYADEVFEYYDSTGTLITDPANYTAAGLNEIITVTIKTTPSIGAACVNTTASINLAWSVTTLPAGYTLIDEYLIETDPDPKGQGQDGVETFDKTIFAN
;
A
#
# COMPACT_ATOMS: atom_id res chain seq x y z
N LEU A 1 29.60 13.92 41.36
CA LEU A 1 28.94 12.96 42.27
C LEU A 1 29.51 13.07 43.71
N GLN A 2 30.86 13.12 43.89
CA GLN A 2 31.49 13.12 45.21
C GLN A 2 30.98 14.24 46.14
N PRO A 3 30.84 15.53 45.72
CA PRO A 3 30.27 16.58 46.56
C PRO A 3 28.83 16.35 47.00
N SER A 4 28.08 15.54 46.25
CA SER A 4 26.69 15.18 46.59
C SER A 4 26.61 13.99 47.55
N LEU A 5 27.70 13.23 47.67
CA LEU A 5 27.78 12.06 48.55
C LEU A 5 28.31 12.39 49.94
N SER A 6 29.09 13.46 50.07
CA SER A 6 29.60 13.95 51.38
C SER A 6 29.88 15.45 51.38
N ILE A 7 29.53 16.10 52.48
CA ILE A 7 29.82 17.51 52.72
C ILE A 7 31.32 17.77 52.90
N ASN A 8 32.10 16.71 53.19
CA ASN A 8 33.54 16.76 53.39
C ASN A 8 34.33 16.14 52.24
N ALA A 9 33.75 16.10 51.05
CA ALA A 9 34.29 15.39 49.87
C ALA A 9 35.76 15.76 49.54
N ALA A 10 36.19 16.98 49.86
CA ALA A 10 37.56 17.43 49.60
C ALA A 10 38.63 16.75 50.49
N THR A 11 38.24 16.13 51.60
CA THR A 11 39.13 15.50 52.58
C THR A 11 38.89 14.02 52.79
N GLU A 12 37.98 13.45 52.01
CA GLU A 12 37.59 12.04 52.05
C GLU A 12 38.02 11.29 50.80
N THR A 13 38.16 9.97 50.90
CA THR A 13 38.41 9.10 49.79
C THR A 13 37.18 8.30 49.44
N PHE A 14 36.91 8.14 48.14
CA PHE A 14 35.76 7.45 47.64
C PHE A 14 36.23 6.20 46.87
N GLU A 15 35.71 5.04 47.26
CA GLU A 15 35.88 3.80 46.54
C GLU A 15 34.52 3.41 45.98
N PHE A 16 34.51 3.02 44.69
CA PHE A 16 33.30 2.63 44.00
C PHE A 16 33.41 1.11 43.69
N PHE A 17 32.35 0.40 43.92
CA PHE A 17 32.27 -1.04 43.68
C PHE A 17 31.06 -1.34 42.79
N ASP A 18 31.25 -2.26 41.82
CA ASP A 18 30.18 -2.76 41.00
C ASP A 18 29.18 -3.64 41.81
N SER A 19 28.12 -4.10 41.17
CA SER A 19 27.11 -4.96 41.79
C SER A 19 27.67 -6.32 42.26
N SER A 20 28.79 -6.76 41.70
CA SER A 20 29.49 -7.98 42.09
C SER A 20 30.48 -7.74 43.22
N GLY A 21 30.66 -6.48 43.66
CA GLY A 21 31.58 -6.11 44.73
C GLY A 21 33.04 -5.88 44.28
N ASN A 22 33.28 -5.80 42.96
CA ASN A 22 34.63 -5.50 42.44
C ASN A 22 34.88 -4.00 42.49
N LEU A 23 36.14 -3.62 42.84
CA LEU A 23 36.57 -2.22 42.86
C LEU A 23 36.61 -1.65 41.44
N ILE A 24 35.90 -0.54 41.20
CA ILE A 24 35.95 0.23 39.96
C ILE A 24 37.20 1.14 40.06
N THR A 25 38.24 0.78 39.30
CA THR A 25 39.54 1.47 39.35
C THR A 25 39.57 2.80 38.62
N ASP A 26 38.71 2.99 37.63
CA ASP A 26 38.52 4.25 36.89
C ASP A 26 37.03 4.61 36.80
N PRO A 27 36.49 5.29 37.83
CA PRO A 27 35.05 5.64 37.81
C PRO A 27 34.68 6.66 36.74
N SER A 28 35.64 7.30 36.07
CA SER A 28 35.39 8.25 34.99
C SER A 28 35.13 7.60 33.66
N LYS A 29 35.43 6.29 33.55
CA LYS A 29 35.29 5.48 32.33
C LYS A 29 34.60 4.14 32.63
N TYR A 30 33.74 4.11 33.62
CA TYR A 30 33.03 2.88 33.96
C TYR A 30 32.00 2.53 32.88
N GLU A 31 32.08 1.31 32.40
CA GLU A 31 31.17 0.72 31.43
C GLU A 31 30.29 -0.32 32.12
N LEU A 32 29.00 -0.39 31.75
CA LEU A 32 28.10 -1.45 32.23
C LEU A 32 28.59 -2.81 31.69
N PRO A 33 28.73 -3.81 32.59
CA PRO A 33 29.33 -5.11 32.21
C PRO A 33 28.61 -5.85 31.06
N ASP A 34 27.29 -5.74 31.02
CA ASP A 34 26.48 -6.36 29.97
C ASP A 34 25.21 -5.50 29.72
N PRO A 35 25.31 -4.48 28.90
CA PRO A 35 24.18 -3.63 28.59
C PRO A 35 23.05 -4.34 27.81
N SER A 36 23.30 -5.52 27.26
CA SER A 36 22.29 -6.31 26.53
C SER A 36 21.33 -7.04 27.47
N THR A 37 21.68 -7.24 28.73
CA THR A 37 20.89 -7.98 29.72
C THR A 37 20.35 -7.10 30.84
N SER A 38 20.98 -5.97 31.12
CA SER A 38 20.54 -5.02 32.15
C SER A 38 20.97 -3.61 31.81
N ASN A 39 20.01 -2.70 31.92
CA ASN A 39 20.24 -1.26 31.77
C ASN A 39 20.58 -0.55 33.08
N GLU A 40 20.60 -1.29 34.17
CA GLU A 40 20.84 -0.73 35.48
C GLU A 40 21.97 -1.48 36.18
N GLU A 41 22.76 -0.75 36.90
CA GLU A 41 23.71 -1.32 37.81
C GLU A 41 23.74 -0.52 39.12
N THR A 42 23.72 -1.24 40.24
CA THR A 42 23.84 -0.66 41.54
C THR A 42 25.30 -0.53 41.91
N ILE A 43 25.76 0.70 42.03
CA ILE A 43 27.13 1.01 42.45
C ILE A 43 27.13 1.26 43.95
N THR A 44 27.99 0.54 44.67
CA THR A 44 28.26 0.78 46.10
C THR A 44 29.39 1.74 46.21
N VAL A 45 29.17 2.81 46.98
CA VAL A 45 30.21 3.81 47.32
C VAL A 45 30.62 3.66 48.76
N LYS A 46 31.90 3.47 48.97
CA LYS A 46 32.51 3.49 50.30
C LYS A 46 33.28 4.81 50.49
N VAL A 47 32.79 5.62 51.40
CA VAL A 47 33.43 6.89 51.78
C VAL A 47 34.31 6.65 53.01
N LYS A 48 35.58 7.04 52.93
CA LYS A 48 36.54 6.87 53.98
C LYS A 48 37.09 8.23 54.41
N ASN A 49 37.10 8.46 55.69
CA ASN A 49 37.72 9.64 56.26
C ASN A 49 39.27 9.49 56.29
N SER A 50 40.01 10.50 55.88
CA SER A 50 41.49 10.56 55.92
C SER A 50 42.08 10.86 57.29
N SER A 51 41.42 10.40 58.38
CA SER A 51 41.82 10.68 59.72
C SER A 51 43.23 10.18 60.01
N THR A 52 44.09 11.12 60.57
CA THR A 52 45.41 10.80 61.06
C THR A 52 45.41 10.14 62.45
N LEU A 53 44.22 9.92 63.04
CA LEU A 53 44.00 9.36 64.38
C LEU A 53 43.46 7.93 64.37
N GLY A 54 44.17 6.98 63.77
CA GLY A 54 43.80 5.57 63.81
C GLY A 54 43.01 5.10 62.58
N SER A 55 42.40 3.88 62.67
CA SER A 55 41.63 3.30 61.55
C SER A 55 40.50 4.23 61.12
N GLY A 56 40.59 4.75 59.89
CA GLY A 56 39.60 5.72 59.36
C GLY A 56 38.18 5.15 59.37
N CYS A 57 37.25 5.96 59.84
CA CYS A 57 35.82 5.60 59.75
C CYS A 57 35.38 5.54 58.29
N SER A 58 34.57 4.54 57.97
CA SER A 58 33.96 4.43 56.62
C SER A 58 32.47 4.27 56.71
N ARG A 59 31.76 4.81 55.71
CA ARG A 59 30.33 4.56 55.47
C ARG A 59 30.13 4.12 54.04
N GLN A 60 29.03 3.41 53.82
CA GLN A 60 28.64 2.94 52.49
C GLN A 60 27.26 3.52 52.13
N THR A 61 27.09 3.81 50.88
CA THR A 61 25.82 4.17 50.26
C THR A 61 25.78 3.57 48.86
N THR A 62 24.64 3.57 48.24
CA THR A 62 24.50 3.07 46.87
C THR A 62 23.82 4.11 46.01
N PHE A 63 24.10 4.05 44.71
CA PHE A 63 23.34 4.71 43.68
C PHE A 63 23.21 3.78 42.47
N VAL A 64 22.23 4.02 41.61
CA VAL A 64 22.00 3.24 40.41
C VAL A 64 22.46 4.02 39.21
N ILE A 65 23.27 3.37 38.37
CA ILE A 65 23.58 3.85 37.02
C ILE A 65 22.52 3.23 36.08
N ARG A 66 21.96 4.06 35.19
CA ARG A 66 21.00 3.61 34.17
C ARG A 66 21.48 4.08 32.82
N LEU A 67 21.44 3.15 31.87
CA LEU A 67 21.64 3.43 30.45
C LEU A 67 20.27 3.59 29.78
N GLY A 68 20.13 4.54 28.90
CA GLY A 68 18.93 4.73 28.05
C GLY A 68 19.31 4.86 26.60
N ALA A 69 18.46 4.37 25.76
CA ALA A 69 18.56 4.52 24.32
C ALA A 69 17.30 5.20 23.78
N CYS A 70 17.50 6.11 22.83
CA CYS A 70 16.40 6.72 22.08
C CYS A 70 16.74 6.76 20.58
N ASP A 71 18.01 6.68 20.21
CA ASP A 71 18.45 6.83 18.82
C ASP A 71 17.99 5.68 17.94
N ILE A 72 17.15 5.98 16.97
CA ILE A 72 16.71 5.00 15.97
C ILE A 72 17.85 4.79 14.97
N PRO A 73 18.26 3.53 14.69
CA PRO A 73 19.32 3.27 13.72
C PRO A 73 19.05 3.96 12.38
N THR A 74 20.04 4.67 11.85
CA THR A 74 19.92 5.37 10.55
C THR A 74 19.65 4.39 9.40
N THR A 75 20.07 3.13 9.58
CA THR A 75 19.85 2.04 8.63
C THR A 75 18.47 1.39 8.74
N PHE A 76 17.64 1.75 9.72
CA PHE A 76 16.28 1.22 9.81
C PHE A 76 15.51 1.57 8.54
N PRO A 77 14.94 0.57 7.85
CA PRO A 77 14.29 0.80 6.56
C PRO A 77 12.96 1.54 6.71
N VAL A 78 12.55 2.21 5.64
CA VAL A 78 11.15 2.61 5.44
C VAL A 78 10.49 1.46 4.68
N ILE A 79 9.41 0.91 5.23
CA ILE A 79 8.65 -0.16 4.58
C ILE A 79 7.46 0.41 3.81
N ASP A 80 7.05 -0.30 2.76
CA ASP A 80 5.87 0.04 1.97
C ASP A 80 4.75 -0.95 2.29
N GLU A 81 3.62 -0.42 2.78
CA GLU A 81 2.40 -1.19 2.97
C GLU A 81 1.35 -0.75 1.97
N VAL A 82 0.82 -1.71 1.21
CA VAL A 82 -0.02 -1.42 0.05
C VAL A 82 -1.34 -2.17 0.14
N LEU A 83 -2.43 -1.42 0.04
CA LEU A 83 -3.78 -1.97 -0.13
C LEU A 83 -4.36 -1.56 -1.48
N CYS A 84 -5.30 -2.34 -1.96
CA CYS A 84 -6.22 -1.92 -3.00
C CYS A 84 -7.45 -1.31 -2.37
N GLU A 85 -7.93 -0.22 -2.94
CA GLU A 85 -9.21 0.34 -2.53
C GLU A 85 -10.34 -0.66 -2.76
N THR A 86 -11.31 -0.70 -1.88
CA THR A 86 -12.45 -1.60 -1.98
C THR A 86 -13.75 -0.79 -2.09
N SER A 87 -14.76 -1.36 -2.73
CA SER A 87 -16.09 -0.74 -2.82
C SER A 87 -16.92 -0.87 -1.54
N THR A 88 -16.37 -1.54 -0.52
CA THR A 88 -17.01 -1.83 0.77
C THR A 88 -16.20 -1.31 1.94
N ASP A 89 -15.46 -0.22 1.74
CA ASP A 89 -14.74 0.48 2.79
C ASP A 89 -15.67 1.01 3.90
N PRO A 90 -15.13 1.48 5.03
CA PRO A 90 -15.95 1.94 6.16
C PRO A 90 -16.93 3.08 5.84
N LEU A 91 -16.67 3.84 4.77
CA LEU A 91 -17.57 4.92 4.32
C LEU A 91 -18.46 4.50 3.14
N GLY A 92 -18.16 3.39 2.47
CA GLY A 92 -18.96 2.85 1.36
C GLY A 92 -19.03 3.75 0.13
N GLY A 93 -18.02 4.58 -0.07
CA GLY A 93 -18.02 5.65 -1.07
C GLY A 93 -17.34 5.34 -2.39
N GLY A 94 -16.69 4.19 -2.54
CA GLY A 94 -15.88 3.89 -3.73
C GLY A 94 -14.48 4.48 -3.61
N GLN A 95 -13.86 4.88 -4.69
CA GLN A 95 -12.43 5.24 -4.76
C GLN A 95 -12.10 6.60 -4.11
N ASP A 96 -12.13 6.68 -2.79
CA ASP A 96 -11.97 7.90 -2.01
C ASP A 96 -10.76 7.91 -1.05
N GLY A 97 -9.96 6.83 -1.03
CA GLY A 97 -8.80 6.68 -0.17
C GLY A 97 -9.11 6.23 1.25
N TYR A 98 -10.30 5.68 1.49
CA TYR A 98 -10.71 5.13 2.78
C TYR A 98 -10.53 3.62 2.79
N GLU A 99 -9.47 3.15 3.43
CA GLU A 99 -9.20 1.73 3.66
C GLU A 99 -8.71 1.50 5.08
N THR A 100 -8.69 0.24 5.49
CA THR A 100 -8.29 -0.15 6.85
C THR A 100 -7.07 -1.04 6.81
N PHE A 101 -5.95 -0.54 7.33
CA PHE A 101 -4.74 -1.32 7.58
C PHE A 101 -4.88 -2.09 8.89
N ASP A 102 -4.52 -3.37 8.88
CA ASP A 102 -4.50 -4.19 10.09
C ASP A 102 -3.46 -3.65 11.08
N LYS A 103 -3.82 -3.59 12.34
CA LYS A 103 -2.96 -3.12 13.44
C LYS A 103 -1.64 -3.88 13.57
N SER A 104 -1.51 -5.06 12.97
CA SER A 104 -0.27 -5.84 12.98
C SER A 104 0.91 -5.09 12.35
N ILE A 105 0.67 -4.09 11.48
CA ILE A 105 1.73 -3.24 10.95
C ILE A 105 2.50 -2.54 12.07
N PHE A 106 1.82 -2.00 13.07
CA PHE A 106 2.46 -1.32 14.19
C PHE A 106 3.28 -2.28 15.04
N SER A 107 2.74 -3.46 15.36
CA SER A 107 3.46 -4.46 16.14
C SER A 107 4.66 -5.05 15.40
N SER A 108 4.59 -5.17 14.07
CA SER A 108 5.72 -5.60 13.23
C SER A 108 6.84 -4.56 13.25
N ILE A 109 6.51 -3.29 13.04
CA ILE A 109 7.49 -2.19 13.09
C ILE A 109 8.12 -2.08 14.49
N GLU A 110 7.35 -2.22 15.58
CA GLU A 110 7.90 -2.23 16.94
C GLU A 110 8.88 -3.39 17.15
N ALA A 111 8.53 -4.58 16.70
CA ALA A 111 9.40 -5.75 16.81
C ALA A 111 10.71 -5.56 16.01
N ASP A 112 10.61 -4.98 14.82
CA ASP A 112 11.78 -4.68 13.98
C ASP A 112 12.66 -3.59 14.60
N LEU A 113 12.06 -2.54 15.19
CA LEU A 113 12.78 -1.51 15.94
C LEU A 113 13.53 -2.09 17.14
N ILE A 114 12.89 -2.95 17.93
CA ILE A 114 13.50 -3.64 19.08
C ILE A 114 14.61 -4.61 18.60
N THR A 115 14.44 -5.21 17.44
CA THR A 115 15.48 -6.08 16.84
C THR A 115 16.68 -5.27 16.38
N ALA A 116 16.43 -4.11 15.77
CA ALA A 116 17.48 -3.21 15.28
C ALA A 116 18.24 -2.49 16.42
N GLU A 117 17.53 -2.16 17.52
CA GLU A 117 18.07 -1.58 18.74
C GLU A 117 17.49 -2.29 19.96
N PRO A 118 18.13 -3.38 20.43
CA PRO A 118 17.62 -4.19 21.54
C PRO A 118 17.41 -3.43 22.84
N LEU A 119 18.09 -2.30 23.01
CA LEU A 119 17.95 -1.46 24.19
C LEU A 119 16.55 -0.85 24.33
N PHE A 120 15.79 -0.70 23.23
CA PHE A 120 14.40 -0.24 23.30
C PHE A 120 13.49 -1.21 24.08
N GLY A 121 13.72 -2.52 23.92
CA GLY A 121 12.96 -3.54 24.65
C GLY A 121 13.29 -3.61 26.14
N ILE A 122 14.48 -3.16 26.56
CA ILE A 122 15.00 -3.30 27.93
C ILE A 122 14.64 -2.10 28.80
N PHE A 123 14.54 -0.89 28.23
CA PHE A 123 14.55 0.37 28.98
C PHE A 123 13.21 1.04 29.23
N GLY A 124 12.09 0.37 28.94
CA GLY A 124 10.78 0.99 29.07
C GLY A 124 10.64 2.20 28.14
N THR A 125 11.20 2.06 26.94
CA THR A 125 11.07 3.04 25.88
C THR A 125 9.63 3.03 25.39
N ASP A 126 9.03 4.21 25.27
CA ASP A 126 7.71 4.36 24.65
C ASP A 126 7.89 4.54 23.13
N ILE A 127 7.18 3.71 22.36
CA ILE A 127 7.17 3.75 20.90
C ILE A 127 5.77 4.18 20.47
N SER A 128 5.67 5.37 19.90
CA SER A 128 4.43 5.99 19.48
C SER A 128 4.45 6.30 17.98
N PHE A 129 3.32 6.15 17.30
CA PHE A 129 3.19 6.36 15.84
C PHE A 129 2.42 7.65 15.54
N TYR A 130 2.81 8.32 14.46
CA TYR A 130 2.29 9.61 14.03
C TYR A 130 2.13 9.67 12.51
N ARG A 131 1.29 10.62 12.05
CA ARG A 131 0.98 10.82 10.63
C ARG A 131 1.92 11.80 9.93
N SER A 132 2.79 12.46 10.69
CA SER A 132 3.75 13.43 10.17
C SER A 132 4.97 13.57 11.06
N ASP A 133 6.07 14.03 10.48
CA ASP A 133 7.28 14.47 11.21
C ASP A 133 6.95 15.52 12.28
N ALA A 134 6.12 16.50 11.92
CA ALA A 134 5.76 17.59 12.84
C ALA A 134 5.03 17.08 14.10
N ASP A 135 4.09 16.13 13.93
CA ASP A 135 3.37 15.52 15.04
C ASP A 135 4.29 14.66 15.91
N ALA A 136 5.16 13.86 15.28
CA ALA A 136 6.15 13.03 15.98
C ALA A 136 7.14 13.90 16.75
N THR A 137 7.59 15.00 16.16
CA THR A 137 8.47 15.98 16.84
C THR A 137 7.78 16.62 18.04
N ALA A 138 6.54 17.04 17.89
CA ALA A 138 5.76 17.67 18.95
C ALA A 138 5.39 16.69 20.09
N GLY A 139 5.24 15.41 19.81
CA GLY A 139 4.91 14.37 20.79
C GLY A 139 3.56 14.59 21.48
N VAL A 140 2.59 15.18 20.77
CA VAL A 140 1.28 15.52 21.35
C VAL A 140 0.39 14.28 21.40
N ALA A 141 -0.09 13.91 22.57
CA ALA A 141 -0.88 12.71 22.79
C ALA A 141 -2.16 12.61 21.93
N THR A 142 -2.73 13.74 21.50
CA THR A 142 -3.93 13.75 20.65
C THR A 142 -3.66 13.45 19.18
N THR A 143 -2.39 13.46 18.76
CA THR A 143 -1.99 13.13 17.38
C THR A 143 -1.38 11.72 17.25
N VAL A 144 -1.22 11.03 18.40
CA VAL A 144 -0.74 9.62 18.42
C VAL A 144 -1.77 8.73 17.74
N ILE A 145 -1.29 7.85 16.88
CA ILE A 145 -2.10 6.79 16.28
C ILE A 145 -2.32 5.68 17.32
N ASP A 146 -3.56 5.24 17.48
CA ASP A 146 -3.87 4.09 18.32
C ASP A 146 -3.37 2.79 17.67
N LYS A 147 -2.19 2.34 18.07
CA LYS A 147 -1.57 1.10 17.56
C LYS A 147 -2.25 -0.20 18.03
N THR A 148 -3.25 -0.11 18.90
CA THR A 148 -4.00 -1.28 19.40
C THR A 148 -5.25 -1.56 18.57
N ALA A 149 -5.64 -0.65 17.71
CA ALA A 149 -6.75 -0.74 16.77
C ALA A 149 -6.28 -0.75 15.32
N ASP A 150 -7.12 -1.29 14.44
CA ASP A 150 -6.91 -1.19 13.00
C ASP A 150 -6.91 0.27 12.58
N TYR A 151 -6.04 0.63 11.63
CA TYR A 151 -5.86 2.00 11.21
C TYR A 151 -6.66 2.29 9.94
N THR A 152 -7.74 3.06 10.10
CA THR A 152 -8.56 3.50 8.97
C THR A 152 -8.04 4.83 8.43
N THR A 153 -7.78 4.84 7.12
CA THR A 153 -7.32 6.02 6.39
C THR A 153 -8.45 7.01 6.17
N SER A 154 -8.12 8.27 5.97
CA SER A 154 -9.06 9.29 5.50
C SER A 154 -8.32 10.54 5.03
N ALA A 155 -8.91 11.32 4.15
CA ALA A 155 -8.37 12.61 3.71
C ALA A 155 -8.09 13.57 4.89
N GLY A 156 -8.85 13.48 5.98
CA GLY A 156 -8.63 14.24 7.21
C GLY A 156 -7.46 13.74 8.06
N ASN A 157 -6.92 12.56 7.77
CA ASN A 157 -5.84 11.91 8.50
C ASN A 157 -4.47 12.01 7.80
N GLY A 158 -4.31 12.91 6.83
CA GLY A 158 -3.03 13.13 6.16
C GLY A 158 -2.79 12.26 4.92
N PHE A 159 -3.75 11.41 4.51
CA PHE A 159 -3.69 10.75 3.21
C PHE A 159 -3.84 11.79 2.10
N THR A 160 -2.91 11.77 1.15
CA THR A 160 -2.89 12.65 -0.01
C THR A 160 -2.94 11.84 -1.30
N PHE A 161 -3.71 12.34 -2.27
CA PHE A 161 -3.77 11.70 -3.57
C PHE A 161 -2.59 12.11 -4.44
N ASN A 162 -1.80 11.14 -4.88
CA ASN A 162 -0.74 11.31 -5.87
C ASN A 162 -1.31 11.06 -7.27
N ALA A 163 -1.60 12.14 -8.00
CA ALA A 163 -2.21 12.05 -9.33
C ALA A 163 -1.27 11.45 -10.39
N THR A 164 0.04 11.49 -10.20
CA THR A 164 1.02 10.91 -11.13
C THR A 164 1.03 9.39 -11.04
N GLU A 165 0.92 8.87 -9.81
CA GLU A 165 0.94 7.44 -9.52
C GLU A 165 -0.46 6.84 -9.40
N ASN A 166 -1.50 7.67 -9.50
CA ASN A 166 -2.91 7.30 -9.38
C ASN A 166 -3.23 6.49 -8.12
N ARG A 167 -2.72 6.94 -6.98
CA ARG A 167 -2.89 6.28 -5.67
C ARG A 167 -2.92 7.29 -4.51
N TRP A 168 -3.36 6.85 -3.36
CA TRP A 168 -3.30 7.59 -2.11
C TRP A 168 -2.07 7.19 -1.32
N GLU A 169 -1.45 8.16 -0.62
CA GLU A 169 -0.19 7.96 0.10
C GLU A 169 -0.22 8.65 1.46
N GLN A 170 0.37 8.01 2.47
CA GLN A 170 0.64 8.62 3.78
C GLN A 170 1.93 8.10 4.36
N GLU A 171 2.76 9.01 4.87
CA GLU A 171 3.91 8.65 5.68
C GLU A 171 3.47 8.20 7.08
N LEU A 172 4.16 7.21 7.61
CA LEU A 172 4.04 6.78 8.99
C LEU A 172 5.36 7.05 9.71
N TRP A 173 5.27 7.89 10.74
CA TRP A 173 6.39 8.31 11.56
C TRP A 173 6.34 7.64 12.92
N VAL A 174 7.50 7.30 13.46
CA VAL A 174 7.65 6.79 14.82
C VAL A 174 8.39 7.82 15.68
N ARG A 175 7.98 7.93 16.94
CA ARG A 175 8.73 8.57 18.01
C ARG A 175 9.08 7.49 19.02
N VAL A 176 10.37 7.38 19.29
CA VAL A 176 10.91 6.54 20.35
C VAL A 176 11.32 7.48 21.48
N GLU A 177 10.72 7.31 22.64
CA GLU A 177 10.94 8.21 23.77
C GLU A 177 11.25 7.43 25.06
N ASN A 178 12.24 7.87 25.81
CA ASN A 178 12.51 7.35 27.14
C ASN A 178 12.29 8.44 28.18
N THR A 179 11.23 8.27 28.97
CA THR A 179 10.81 9.23 30.00
C THR A 179 11.29 8.85 31.40
N THR A 180 12.04 7.75 31.55
CA THR A 180 12.53 7.28 32.85
C THR A 180 13.70 8.10 33.40
N PHE A 181 14.29 8.93 32.54
CA PHE A 181 15.39 9.81 32.90
C PHE A 181 14.92 11.21 33.34
N ALA A 182 15.71 11.88 34.18
CA ALA A 182 15.46 13.27 34.57
C ALA A 182 15.45 14.25 33.37
N THR A 183 16.14 13.88 32.29
CA THR A 183 16.11 14.57 31.00
C THR A 183 15.65 13.52 29.99
N PRO A 184 14.36 13.50 29.60
CA PRO A 184 13.86 12.59 28.58
C PRO A 184 14.61 12.78 27.28
N CYS A 185 14.91 11.68 26.61
CA CYS A 185 15.40 11.71 25.24
C CYS A 185 14.33 11.17 24.29
N PHE A 186 14.35 11.62 23.07
CA PHE A 186 13.53 11.03 22.01
C PHE A 186 14.25 11.14 20.66
N ASP A 187 13.87 10.26 19.75
CA ASP A 187 14.22 10.32 18.34
C ASP A 187 12.98 10.02 17.48
N ILE A 188 13.00 10.51 16.25
CA ILE A 188 11.90 10.36 15.30
C ILE A 188 12.43 9.87 13.96
N LYS A 189 11.65 9.04 13.30
CA LYS A 189 11.98 8.56 11.96
C LYS A 189 10.72 8.18 11.18
N GLN A 190 10.73 8.41 9.88
CA GLN A 190 9.78 7.76 8.98
C GLN A 190 10.10 6.27 8.93
N VAL A 191 9.10 5.42 9.20
CA VAL A 191 9.26 3.97 9.28
C VAL A 191 8.45 3.22 8.25
N ALA A 192 7.41 3.84 7.71
CA ALA A 192 6.62 3.27 6.62
C ALA A 192 6.03 4.35 5.71
N THR A 193 5.62 3.92 4.52
CA THR A 193 4.67 4.64 3.69
C THR A 193 3.48 3.71 3.42
N LEU A 194 2.28 4.20 3.71
CA LEU A 194 1.04 3.50 3.47
C LEU A 194 0.48 3.94 2.12
N TYR A 195 0.15 2.99 1.27
CA TYR A 195 -0.37 3.22 -0.07
C TYR A 195 -1.74 2.57 -0.24
N ILE A 196 -2.64 3.28 -0.94
CA ILE A 196 -3.90 2.73 -1.40
C ILE A 196 -3.96 2.92 -2.90
N ASN A 197 -3.84 1.82 -3.64
CA ASN A 197 -3.97 1.80 -5.09
C ASN A 197 -5.44 1.77 -5.48
N LYS A 198 -5.81 2.56 -6.48
CA LYS A 198 -7.17 2.55 -7.01
C LYS A 198 -7.51 1.24 -7.70
N LEU A 199 -8.79 0.88 -7.64
CA LEU A 199 -9.35 -0.15 -8.54
C LEU A 199 -9.49 0.39 -9.96
N PRO A 200 -9.52 -0.48 -10.99
CA PRO A 200 -10.00 -0.10 -12.31
C PRO A 200 -11.39 0.53 -12.26
N GLU A 201 -11.54 1.71 -12.84
CA GLU A 201 -12.81 2.45 -12.84
C GLU A 201 -13.63 2.09 -14.09
N LEU A 202 -14.71 1.34 -13.89
CA LEU A 202 -15.58 0.92 -14.98
C LEU A 202 -16.43 2.09 -15.49
N LEU A 203 -16.38 2.33 -16.80
CA LEU A 203 -17.34 3.20 -17.51
C LEU A 203 -18.70 2.48 -17.64
N THR A 204 -18.66 1.18 -17.93
CA THR A 204 -19.83 0.31 -17.91
C THR A 204 -19.43 -1.07 -17.44
N ALA A 205 -20.32 -1.73 -16.69
CA ALA A 205 -20.09 -3.11 -16.26
C ALA A 205 -20.33 -4.13 -17.38
N THR A 206 -21.10 -3.77 -18.42
CA THR A 206 -21.44 -4.68 -19.52
C THR A 206 -21.46 -3.94 -20.85
N VAL A 207 -20.81 -4.51 -21.85
CA VAL A 207 -20.82 -4.05 -23.23
C VAL A 207 -21.51 -5.10 -24.11
N ASP A 208 -22.45 -4.66 -24.95
CA ASP A 208 -23.14 -5.52 -25.92
C ASP A 208 -22.49 -5.39 -27.29
N VAL A 209 -22.02 -6.49 -27.87
CA VAL A 209 -21.41 -6.54 -29.20
C VAL A 209 -22.23 -7.46 -30.11
N ASN A 210 -22.77 -6.87 -31.18
CA ASN A 210 -23.62 -7.57 -32.14
C ASN A 210 -22.97 -7.62 -33.52
N GLN A 211 -22.95 -8.77 -34.17
CA GLN A 211 -22.42 -8.96 -35.53
C GLN A 211 -23.37 -9.78 -36.40
N CYS A 212 -23.17 -9.66 -37.72
CA CYS A 212 -23.88 -10.46 -38.72
C CYS A 212 -22.90 -11.37 -39.46
N ASP A 213 -23.32 -12.63 -39.68
CA ASP A 213 -22.64 -13.61 -40.51
C ASP A 213 -21.25 -14.09 -40.11
N VAL A 214 -20.65 -13.51 -39.06
CA VAL A 214 -19.32 -13.86 -38.58
C VAL A 214 -19.35 -14.00 -37.07
N GLY A 215 -18.99 -15.17 -36.54
CA GLY A 215 -18.88 -15.42 -35.09
C GLY A 215 -17.48 -15.17 -34.54
N ILE A 216 -16.65 -14.33 -35.19
CA ILE A 216 -15.31 -13.97 -34.76
C ILE A 216 -15.33 -12.51 -34.27
N PHE A 217 -14.92 -12.29 -33.03
CA PHE A 217 -14.96 -11.00 -32.37
C PHE A 217 -13.56 -10.52 -32.00
N ASN A 218 -13.33 -9.22 -32.12
CA ASN A 218 -12.19 -8.57 -31.47
C ASN A 218 -12.67 -8.01 -30.12
N LEU A 219 -12.32 -8.69 -29.05
CA LEU A 219 -12.72 -8.28 -27.68
C LEU A 219 -11.94 -7.06 -27.20
N THR A 220 -10.71 -6.88 -27.70
CA THR A 220 -9.85 -5.74 -27.29
C THR A 220 -10.38 -4.39 -27.77
N ASP A 221 -11.22 -4.38 -28.82
CA ASP A 221 -11.89 -3.15 -29.28
C ASP A 221 -12.92 -2.62 -28.29
N GLN A 222 -13.16 -3.33 -27.17
CA GLN A 222 -14.14 -2.95 -26.16
C GLN A 222 -13.49 -2.40 -24.88
N GLU A 223 -12.16 -2.38 -24.79
CA GLU A 223 -11.44 -1.95 -23.59
C GLU A 223 -11.74 -0.50 -23.22
N ASP A 224 -11.81 0.41 -24.20
CA ASP A 224 -12.15 1.82 -24.03
C ASP A 224 -13.62 2.06 -23.63
N ASN A 225 -14.51 1.09 -23.90
CA ASN A 225 -15.90 1.10 -23.46
C ASN A 225 -16.05 0.59 -22.02
N LEU A 226 -15.13 -0.27 -21.58
CA LEU A 226 -15.16 -0.87 -20.24
C LEU A 226 -14.47 -0.02 -19.20
N SER A 227 -13.33 0.61 -19.50
CA SER A 227 -12.57 1.43 -18.53
C SER A 227 -12.09 2.74 -19.11
N SER A 228 -12.13 3.79 -18.25
CA SER A 228 -11.60 5.11 -18.60
C SER A 228 -10.07 5.14 -18.68
N ASN A 229 -9.39 4.21 -18.04
CA ASN A 229 -7.93 4.12 -17.97
C ASN A 229 -7.36 2.93 -18.76
N TYR A 230 -8.11 2.41 -19.73
CA TYR A 230 -7.80 1.18 -20.45
C TYR A 230 -6.36 1.11 -20.99
N ALA A 231 -5.75 2.23 -21.34
CA ALA A 231 -4.39 2.26 -21.89
C ALA A 231 -3.30 1.87 -20.88
N ASP A 232 -3.59 2.01 -19.57
CA ASP A 232 -2.68 1.74 -18.46
C ASP A 232 -3.10 0.50 -17.66
N GLU A 233 -4.05 -0.27 -18.17
CA GLU A 233 -4.61 -1.44 -17.51
C GLU A 233 -4.35 -2.72 -18.30
N VAL A 234 -4.46 -3.85 -17.64
CA VAL A 234 -4.35 -5.19 -18.26
C VAL A 234 -5.71 -5.87 -18.21
N PHE A 235 -6.17 -6.33 -19.38
CA PHE A 235 -7.44 -7.04 -19.54
C PHE A 235 -7.21 -8.51 -19.71
N GLU A 236 -7.94 -9.33 -18.96
CA GLU A 236 -8.02 -10.78 -19.12
C GLU A 236 -9.46 -11.17 -19.43
N TYR A 237 -9.65 -11.97 -20.47
CA TYR A 237 -10.95 -12.38 -20.96
C TYR A 237 -11.17 -13.85 -20.67
N TYR A 238 -12.35 -14.19 -20.18
CA TYR A 238 -12.72 -15.57 -19.87
C TYR A 238 -14.03 -15.90 -20.59
N ASP A 239 -14.06 -17.05 -21.26
CA ASP A 239 -15.24 -17.55 -21.93
C ASP A 239 -16.36 -17.95 -20.93
N SER A 240 -17.51 -18.34 -21.43
CA SER A 240 -18.66 -18.77 -20.63
C SER A 240 -18.39 -19.99 -19.74
N THR A 241 -17.29 -20.71 -19.96
CA THR A 241 -16.86 -21.84 -19.12
C THR A 241 -15.83 -21.44 -18.06
N GLY A 242 -15.38 -20.16 -18.06
CA GLY A 242 -14.33 -19.65 -17.20
C GLY A 242 -12.91 -19.94 -17.69
N THR A 243 -12.75 -20.32 -18.97
CA THR A 243 -11.44 -20.57 -19.57
C THR A 243 -10.84 -19.26 -20.09
N LEU A 244 -9.55 -19.02 -19.79
CA LEU A 244 -8.82 -17.83 -20.27
C LEU A 244 -8.72 -17.85 -21.81
N ILE A 245 -9.14 -16.76 -22.43
CA ILE A 245 -9.04 -16.53 -23.88
C ILE A 245 -7.64 -16.00 -24.19
N THR A 246 -6.83 -16.75 -24.91
CA THR A 246 -5.43 -16.43 -25.22
C THR A 246 -5.25 -15.55 -26.45
N ASP A 247 -6.26 -15.46 -27.32
CA ASP A 247 -6.27 -14.57 -28.50
C ASP A 247 -7.57 -13.76 -28.51
N PRO A 248 -7.69 -12.72 -27.67
CA PRO A 248 -8.90 -11.92 -27.57
C PRO A 248 -9.19 -11.07 -28.83
N ALA A 249 -8.17 -10.80 -29.64
CA ALA A 249 -8.36 -10.06 -30.90
C ALA A 249 -9.05 -10.89 -31.99
N ASN A 250 -9.05 -12.23 -31.88
CA ASN A 250 -9.64 -13.15 -32.87
C ASN A 250 -10.48 -14.23 -32.18
N TYR A 251 -11.29 -13.86 -31.21
CA TYR A 251 -12.11 -14.80 -30.47
C TYR A 251 -13.27 -15.33 -31.30
N THR A 252 -13.40 -16.67 -31.37
CA THR A 252 -14.55 -17.33 -31.99
C THR A 252 -15.57 -17.70 -30.91
N ALA A 253 -16.75 -17.09 -30.96
CA ALA A 253 -17.81 -17.34 -30.00
C ALA A 253 -18.34 -18.80 -30.11
N ALA A 254 -18.56 -19.42 -28.94
CA ALA A 254 -19.03 -20.81 -28.85
C ALA A 254 -20.49 -21.01 -29.34
N GLY A 255 -21.28 -19.94 -29.42
CA GLY A 255 -22.67 -19.97 -29.84
C GLY A 255 -23.16 -18.63 -30.35
N LEU A 256 -24.43 -18.55 -30.75
CA LEU A 256 -25.03 -17.30 -31.24
C LEU A 256 -25.11 -16.20 -30.17
N ASN A 257 -25.07 -16.56 -28.91
CA ASN A 257 -25.00 -15.66 -27.77
C ASN A 257 -24.00 -16.23 -26.76
N GLU A 258 -23.11 -15.41 -26.29
CA GLU A 258 -22.11 -15.76 -25.28
C GLU A 258 -21.78 -14.57 -24.39
N ILE A 259 -21.50 -14.83 -23.10
CA ILE A 259 -21.05 -13.82 -22.14
C ILE A 259 -19.57 -14.09 -21.86
N ILE A 260 -18.75 -13.09 -22.12
CA ILE A 260 -17.33 -13.07 -21.78
C ILE A 260 -17.18 -12.30 -20.47
N THR A 261 -16.57 -12.92 -19.47
CA THR A 261 -16.19 -12.23 -18.23
C THR A 261 -14.86 -11.55 -18.46
N VAL A 262 -14.76 -10.28 -18.04
CA VAL A 262 -13.54 -9.50 -18.18
C VAL A 262 -12.99 -9.16 -16.81
N THR A 263 -11.73 -9.50 -16.58
CA THR A 263 -10.97 -9.09 -15.40
C THR A 263 -10.04 -7.94 -15.81
N ILE A 264 -10.18 -6.80 -15.16
CA ILE A 264 -9.36 -5.61 -15.40
C ILE A 264 -8.41 -5.44 -14.22
N LYS A 265 -7.13 -5.22 -14.50
CA LYS A 265 -6.06 -5.09 -13.51
C LYS A 265 -5.31 -3.79 -13.71
N THR A 266 -5.08 -3.06 -12.63
CA THR A 266 -4.17 -1.91 -12.65
C THR A 266 -2.71 -2.37 -12.77
N THR A 267 -1.83 -1.46 -13.20
CA THR A 267 -0.37 -1.68 -13.25
C THR A 267 0.35 -0.71 -12.31
N PRO A 268 0.16 -0.83 -10.98
CA PRO A 268 0.77 0.11 -10.04
C PRO A 268 2.29 -0.02 -10.02
N SER A 269 2.98 1.08 -9.74
CA SER A 269 4.43 1.11 -9.57
C SER A 269 4.89 0.43 -8.27
N ILE A 270 3.99 0.29 -7.27
CA ILE A 270 4.25 -0.33 -5.97
C ILE A 270 3.08 -1.25 -5.61
N GLY A 271 3.40 -2.44 -5.10
CA GLY A 271 2.44 -3.43 -4.64
C GLY A 271 1.87 -4.31 -5.74
N ALA A 272 0.86 -5.09 -5.40
CA ALA A 272 0.14 -5.94 -6.34
C ALA A 272 -0.87 -5.13 -7.17
N ALA A 273 -1.20 -5.63 -8.35
CA ALA A 273 -2.27 -5.08 -9.17
C ALA A 273 -3.63 -5.16 -8.45
N CYS A 274 -4.38 -4.09 -8.49
CA CYS A 274 -5.76 -4.08 -8.03
C CYS A 274 -6.69 -4.58 -9.14
N VAL A 275 -7.68 -5.38 -8.78
CA VAL A 275 -8.44 -6.19 -9.73
C VAL A 275 -9.93 -5.87 -9.66
N ASN A 276 -10.55 -5.62 -10.82
CA ASN A 276 -11.99 -5.57 -10.97
C ASN A 276 -12.45 -6.76 -11.82
N THR A 277 -13.38 -7.57 -11.31
CA THR A 277 -13.90 -8.79 -11.95
C THR A 277 -15.36 -8.69 -12.34
N THR A 278 -15.96 -7.50 -12.29
CA THR A 278 -17.41 -7.31 -12.53
C THR A 278 -17.73 -6.92 -13.96
N ALA A 279 -16.72 -6.76 -14.83
CA ALA A 279 -16.90 -6.38 -16.22
C ALA A 279 -17.30 -7.59 -17.08
N SER A 280 -18.13 -7.37 -18.11
CA SER A 280 -18.53 -8.40 -19.06
C SER A 280 -18.77 -7.85 -20.46
N ILE A 281 -18.63 -8.71 -21.47
CA ILE A 281 -19.01 -8.43 -22.86
C ILE A 281 -20.05 -9.47 -23.26
N ASN A 282 -21.23 -9.02 -23.66
CA ASN A 282 -22.27 -9.88 -24.25
C ASN A 282 -22.05 -9.93 -25.76
N LEU A 283 -21.69 -11.09 -26.26
CA LEU A 283 -21.55 -11.33 -27.68
C LEU A 283 -22.88 -11.88 -28.23
N ALA A 284 -23.36 -11.31 -29.32
CA ALA A 284 -24.47 -11.87 -30.09
C ALA A 284 -24.16 -11.80 -31.58
N TRP A 285 -24.46 -12.86 -32.31
CA TRP A 285 -24.35 -12.85 -33.75
C TRP A 285 -25.48 -13.65 -34.41
N SER A 286 -25.80 -13.28 -35.63
CA SER A 286 -26.83 -13.94 -36.40
C SER A 286 -26.32 -14.25 -37.79
N VAL A 287 -26.77 -15.38 -38.34
CA VAL A 287 -26.44 -15.79 -39.70
C VAL A 287 -27.57 -15.38 -40.60
N THR A 288 -27.25 -14.60 -41.61
CA THR A 288 -28.19 -14.31 -42.70
C THR A 288 -28.08 -15.43 -43.72
N THR A 289 -29.05 -16.28 -43.77
CA THR A 289 -29.07 -17.38 -44.76
C THR A 289 -29.97 -17.03 -45.93
N LEU A 290 -29.42 -17.06 -47.12
CA LEU A 290 -30.25 -17.06 -48.31
C LEU A 290 -31.01 -18.41 -48.39
N PRO A 291 -32.25 -18.42 -48.90
CA PRO A 291 -33.00 -19.65 -49.07
C PRO A 291 -32.23 -20.72 -49.86
N ALA A 292 -32.32 -21.99 -49.44
CA ALA A 292 -31.66 -23.06 -50.16
C ALA A 292 -32.14 -23.10 -51.63
N GLY A 293 -31.19 -23.06 -52.53
CA GLY A 293 -31.51 -23.00 -53.95
C GLY A 293 -31.61 -21.61 -54.54
N TYR A 294 -31.29 -20.55 -53.74
CA TYR A 294 -31.21 -19.22 -54.31
C TYR A 294 -30.09 -19.17 -55.35
N THR A 295 -30.45 -18.79 -56.56
CA THR A 295 -29.51 -18.58 -57.68
C THR A 295 -29.54 -17.11 -58.05
N LEU A 296 -28.37 -16.53 -58.32
CA LEU A 296 -28.32 -15.20 -58.92
C LEU A 296 -29.06 -15.26 -60.27
N ILE A 297 -29.94 -14.32 -60.45
CA ILE A 297 -30.69 -14.14 -61.68
C ILE A 297 -30.03 -13.01 -62.43
N ASP A 298 -29.51 -13.28 -63.61
CA ASP A 298 -29.03 -12.23 -64.50
C ASP A 298 -30.23 -11.70 -65.29
N GLU A 299 -30.55 -10.46 -65.05
CA GLU A 299 -31.61 -9.76 -65.80
C GLU A 299 -31.01 -8.98 -66.96
N TYR A 300 -31.54 -9.25 -68.12
CA TYR A 300 -31.12 -8.58 -69.34
C TYR A 300 -32.26 -7.74 -69.87
N LEU A 301 -32.02 -6.44 -70.09
CA LEU A 301 -32.93 -5.63 -70.87
C LEU A 301 -32.33 -5.43 -72.26
N ILE A 302 -33.22 -5.54 -73.26
CA ILE A 302 -32.87 -5.09 -74.59
C ILE A 302 -33.30 -3.63 -74.68
N GLU A 303 -32.38 -2.81 -75.04
CA GLU A 303 -32.64 -1.40 -75.21
C GLU A 303 -33.74 -1.23 -76.31
N THR A 304 -34.71 -0.43 -75.95
CA THR A 304 -35.86 -0.17 -76.82
C THR A 304 -35.94 1.28 -77.23
N ASP A 305 -36.55 1.53 -78.38
CA ASP A 305 -36.81 2.86 -78.85
C ASP A 305 -38.34 3.01 -79.05
N PRO A 306 -39.03 3.91 -78.31
CA PRO A 306 -38.53 4.91 -77.39
C PRO A 306 -38.39 4.38 -75.93
N ASP A 307 -37.25 4.61 -75.33
CA ASP A 307 -37.01 4.46 -73.91
C ASP A 307 -37.56 5.64 -73.06
N PRO A 308 -37.41 5.66 -71.74
CA PRO A 308 -37.87 6.80 -70.92
C PRO A 308 -37.29 8.17 -71.27
N LYS A 309 -36.17 8.19 -72.00
CA LYS A 309 -35.56 9.44 -72.49
C LYS A 309 -35.79 9.66 -73.98
N GLY A 310 -36.25 8.62 -74.71
CA GLY A 310 -36.65 8.73 -76.12
C GLY A 310 -35.49 9.01 -77.12
N GLN A 311 -34.28 8.52 -76.77
CA GLN A 311 -33.09 8.79 -77.59
C GLN A 311 -32.49 7.58 -78.30
N GLY A 312 -33.15 6.42 -78.30
CA GLY A 312 -32.56 5.19 -78.88
C GLY A 312 -31.35 4.70 -78.04
N GLN A 313 -30.56 3.80 -78.56
CA GLN A 313 -29.46 3.08 -77.86
C GLN A 313 -28.51 3.96 -77.01
N ASP A 314 -29.00 4.54 -75.92
CA ASP A 314 -28.25 5.42 -75.01
C ASP A 314 -27.87 4.77 -73.68
N GLY A 315 -28.19 3.49 -73.46
CA GLY A 315 -27.94 2.74 -72.21
C GLY A 315 -28.92 3.03 -71.09
N VAL A 316 -30.08 3.63 -71.40
CA VAL A 316 -31.11 3.97 -70.39
C VAL A 316 -32.37 3.14 -70.59
N GLU A 317 -32.57 2.17 -69.74
CA GLU A 317 -33.75 1.33 -69.69
C GLU A 317 -34.34 1.25 -68.27
N THR A 318 -35.62 0.82 -68.21
CA THR A 318 -36.32 0.72 -66.93
C THR A 318 -36.44 -0.75 -66.53
N PHE A 319 -35.75 -1.14 -65.47
CA PHE A 319 -35.92 -2.44 -64.85
C PHE A 319 -37.25 -2.49 -64.08
N ASP A 320 -38.01 -3.54 -64.29
CA ASP A 320 -39.21 -3.77 -63.50
C ASP A 320 -38.86 -4.05 -62.06
N LYS A 321 -39.40 -3.22 -61.16
CA LYS A 321 -39.18 -3.35 -59.71
C LYS A 321 -39.61 -4.75 -59.16
N THR A 322 -40.35 -5.53 -59.88
CA THR A 322 -40.76 -6.89 -59.48
C THR A 322 -39.58 -7.83 -59.32
N ILE A 323 -38.43 -7.57 -59.97
CA ILE A 323 -37.19 -8.32 -59.77
C ILE A 323 -36.68 -8.22 -58.31
N PHE A 324 -37.04 -7.15 -57.58
CA PHE A 324 -36.68 -6.96 -56.18
C PHE A 324 -37.76 -7.45 -55.19
N ALA A 325 -38.87 -8.03 -55.70
CA ALA A 325 -40.04 -8.38 -54.91
C ALA A 325 -40.15 -9.87 -54.59
N ASN A 326 -39.22 -10.69 -55.04
CA ASN A 326 -39.23 -12.15 -54.87
C ASN A 326 -38.24 -12.61 -53.82
#